data_b1ef378d94f8609fb6898aa8fa360091
#
_entry.id   b1ef378d94f8609fb6898aa8fa360091
#
_cell.length_a   1.000
_cell.length_b   1.000
_cell.length_c   1.000
_cell.angle_alpha   90.00
_cell.angle_beta   90.00
_cell.angle_gamma   90.00
#
_symmetry.space_group_name_H-M   'P 1'
#
loop_
_entity.id
_entity.type
_entity.pdbx_description
1 polymer ?
#
loop_
_entity_poly.entity_id
_entity_poly.type
_entity_poly.pdbx_seq_one_letter_code
_entity_poly.pdbx_strand_id
1 'polypeptide(L)'
;MNKMKKIGLTALATSLVASSAFAGEASVSGSVGYTWATKSGSSGTPASDHGKGFGTDNSLAFNYSGDLDNGWSVAGYTTLNDSFGVTSSAVTLTMGDMGSITSGSGWGGVSASFDEEIPHAYEQADDGSGTSTSMNLIGSKNDNGGIHYKAPVVEMAGATVALQVGYTPRASDTYTTGGATTGVEGTWGSGQDAGVTITHDSGLTFGIYGAERSRTLAAATHSDEFSGSWYAKYAMGPVTVGYQQSYYDTGLASAQTAATSAKTLGTTGSGIFEAEGYSIAFNVNDDLSVSYAKVEDTYDAQAGWSSGAVTGDKVADVSLDIKSIQAAYSMGSMSVKMYRTESDNNSYISNGGSVTKNEIALGISF
;
A
#
# COMPACT_ATOMS: atom_id res chain seq x y z
N MET A 1 11.34 34.76 9.93
CA MET A 1 9.96 34.38 10.34
C MET A 1 9.33 35.52 11.11
N ASN A 2 8.20 36.04 10.63
CA ASN A 2 7.53 37.18 11.24
C ASN A 2 7.00 36.79 12.62
N LYS A 3 7.15 37.71 13.65
CA LYS A 3 6.68 37.49 15.01
C LYS A 3 5.19 37.07 15.08
N MET A 4 4.36 37.57 14.18
CA MET A 4 2.95 37.18 14.04
C MET A 4 2.72 35.71 13.69
N LYS A 5 3.59 35.10 12.84
CA LYS A 5 3.48 33.67 12.49
C LYS A 5 3.82 32.77 13.68
N LYS A 6 4.77 33.20 14.53
CA LYS A 6 5.10 32.47 15.77
C LYS A 6 3.97 32.52 16.77
N ILE A 7 3.28 33.68 16.92
CA ILE A 7 2.14 33.85 17.83
C ILE A 7 0.92 33.02 17.38
N GLY A 8 0.65 32.94 16.05
CA GLY A 8 -0.44 32.11 15.52
C GLY A 8 -0.23 30.63 15.75
N LEU A 9 0.99 30.14 15.54
CA LEU A 9 1.32 28.72 15.74
C LEU A 9 1.29 28.33 17.23
N THR A 10 1.77 29.21 18.11
CA THR A 10 1.73 28.99 19.58
C THR A 10 0.30 29.04 20.10
N ALA A 11 -0.54 29.95 19.57
CA ALA A 11 -1.94 30.06 19.96
C ALA A 11 -2.76 28.85 19.51
N LEU A 12 -2.48 28.27 18.32
CA LEU A 12 -3.14 27.07 17.85
C LEU A 12 -2.72 25.85 18.70
N ALA A 13 -1.43 25.70 18.99
CA ALA A 13 -0.94 24.64 19.87
C ALA A 13 -1.52 24.74 21.30
N THR A 14 -1.58 25.94 21.86
CA THR A 14 -2.17 26.15 23.19
C THR A 14 -3.69 26.03 23.25
N SER A 15 -4.42 26.34 22.17
CA SER A 15 -5.87 26.15 22.14
C SER A 15 -6.28 24.66 22.02
N LEU A 16 -5.45 23.85 21.40
CA LEU A 16 -5.64 22.38 21.36
C LEU A 16 -5.37 21.71 22.71
N VAL A 17 -4.48 22.27 23.52
CA VAL A 17 -4.17 21.75 24.88
C VAL A 17 -5.18 22.24 25.96
N ALA A 18 -5.93 23.32 25.71
CA ALA A 18 -6.74 23.98 26.74
C ALA A 18 -8.17 23.44 26.91
N SER A 19 -8.59 22.39 26.18
CA SER A 19 -10.01 22.02 26.16
C SER A 19 -10.36 20.64 26.72
N SER A 20 -9.45 19.93 27.41
CA SER A 20 -9.84 18.67 28.03
C SER A 20 -9.29 18.50 29.45
N ALA A 21 -10.18 18.17 30.38
CA ALA A 21 -9.84 17.62 31.69
C ALA A 21 -9.23 16.21 31.65
N PHE A 22 -8.97 15.68 30.45
CA PHE A 22 -8.27 14.46 30.19
C PHE A 22 -6.88 14.80 29.61
N ALA A 23 -5.85 14.16 30.11
CA ALA A 23 -4.46 14.37 29.68
C ALA A 23 -4.23 13.81 28.26
N GLY A 24 -4.85 14.44 27.26
CA GLY A 24 -4.62 14.12 25.85
C GLY A 24 -3.42 14.90 25.31
N GLU A 25 -2.62 14.28 24.48
CA GLU A 25 -1.53 14.91 23.73
C GLU A 25 -1.97 15.20 22.31
N ALA A 26 -1.54 16.35 21.78
CA ALA A 26 -1.69 16.68 20.38
C ALA A 26 -0.35 17.21 19.83
N SER A 27 0.03 16.72 18.67
CA SER A 27 1.25 17.17 18.00
C SER A 27 1.00 17.42 16.51
N VAL A 28 1.85 18.25 15.94
CA VAL A 28 1.87 18.52 14.49
C VAL A 28 3.26 18.20 14.00
N SER A 29 3.34 17.39 12.96
CA SER A 29 4.57 17.09 12.26
C SER A 29 4.39 17.37 10.76
N GLY A 30 5.49 17.58 10.06
CA GLY A 30 5.44 17.87 8.64
C GLY A 30 6.67 17.40 7.90
N SER A 31 6.50 17.27 6.58
CA SER A 31 7.61 16.99 5.67
C SER A 31 7.50 17.80 4.40
N VAL A 32 8.63 18.07 3.80
CA VAL A 32 8.73 18.62 2.44
C VAL A 32 9.69 17.76 1.63
N GLY A 33 9.32 17.51 0.39
CA GLY A 33 10.10 16.74 -0.56
C GLY A 33 10.38 17.51 -1.85
N TYR A 34 11.51 17.21 -2.47
CA TYR A 34 11.87 17.64 -3.83
C TYR A 34 12.28 16.40 -4.59
N THR A 35 11.63 16.15 -5.72
CA THR A 35 11.95 15.01 -6.58
C THR A 35 12.38 15.49 -7.95
N TRP A 36 13.37 14.81 -8.52
CA TRP A 36 13.71 14.91 -9.92
C TRP A 36 13.66 13.53 -10.53
N ALA A 37 12.87 13.39 -11.59
CA ALA A 37 12.67 12.12 -12.26
C ALA A 37 12.90 12.21 -13.76
N THR A 38 13.39 11.11 -14.33
CA THR A 38 13.46 10.90 -15.77
C THR A 38 12.80 9.58 -16.13
N LYS A 39 12.09 9.55 -17.24
CA LYS A 39 11.48 8.36 -17.81
C LYS A 39 11.87 8.21 -19.26
N SER A 40 12.24 7.02 -19.68
CA SER A 40 12.58 6.68 -21.05
C SER A 40 12.05 5.31 -21.41
N GLY A 41 11.43 5.20 -22.58
CA GLY A 41 10.94 3.93 -23.12
C GLY A 41 11.75 3.47 -24.34
N SER A 42 11.65 2.19 -24.66
CA SER A 42 12.17 1.62 -25.90
C SER A 42 11.30 2.01 -27.11
N SER A 43 11.74 1.68 -28.31
CA SER A 43 10.95 1.92 -29.52
C SER A 43 9.58 1.22 -29.43
N GLY A 44 8.51 2.00 -29.64
CA GLY A 44 7.12 1.52 -29.57
C GLY A 44 6.39 1.80 -28.25
N THR A 45 7.08 2.30 -27.22
CA THR A 45 6.40 2.74 -25.99
C THR A 45 5.63 4.05 -26.21
N PRO A 46 4.51 4.27 -25.47
CA PRO A 46 3.75 5.51 -25.53
C PRO A 46 4.58 6.75 -25.19
N ALA A 47 4.18 7.93 -25.67
CA ALA A 47 4.84 9.19 -25.34
C ALA A 47 4.85 9.50 -23.83
N SER A 48 3.90 8.99 -23.06
CA SER A 48 3.85 9.05 -21.61
C SER A 48 5.04 8.37 -20.92
N ASP A 49 5.76 7.50 -21.62
CA ASP A 49 6.93 6.77 -21.12
C ASP A 49 8.26 7.48 -21.44
N HIS A 50 8.18 8.74 -21.82
CA HIS A 50 9.34 9.60 -22.09
C HIS A 50 9.18 10.92 -21.37
N GLY A 51 10.22 11.39 -20.71
CA GLY A 51 10.19 12.71 -20.11
C GLY A 51 11.13 12.89 -18.93
N LYS A 52 11.10 14.07 -18.39
CA LYS A 52 11.79 14.46 -17.17
C LYS A 52 11.00 15.54 -16.46
N GLY A 53 11.06 15.57 -15.16
CA GLY A 53 10.33 16.55 -14.37
C GLY A 53 10.93 16.79 -13.00
N PHE A 54 10.58 17.92 -12.45
CA PHE A 54 10.75 18.28 -11.06
C PHE A 54 9.41 18.20 -10.36
N GLY A 55 9.38 17.61 -9.17
CA GLY A 55 8.23 17.57 -8.28
C GLY A 55 8.56 18.16 -6.92
N THR A 56 7.55 18.67 -6.25
CA THR A 56 7.58 19.03 -4.83
C THR A 56 6.42 18.33 -4.15
N ASP A 57 6.66 17.86 -2.95
CA ASP A 57 5.65 17.27 -2.09
C ASP A 57 5.76 17.91 -0.71
N ASN A 58 4.64 18.15 -0.07
CA ASN A 58 4.60 18.51 1.33
C ASN A 58 3.41 17.88 2.02
N SER A 59 3.62 17.46 3.25
CA SER A 59 2.58 16.90 4.10
C SER A 59 2.59 17.50 5.48
N LEU A 60 1.41 17.55 6.09
CA LEU A 60 1.20 18.01 7.46
C LEU A 60 0.32 17.00 8.18
N ALA A 61 0.81 16.41 9.26
CA ALA A 61 0.07 15.46 10.08
C ALA A 61 -0.30 16.06 11.42
N PHE A 62 -1.57 15.98 11.79
CA PHE A 62 -2.11 16.26 13.11
C PHE A 62 -2.30 14.93 13.82
N ASN A 63 -1.59 14.72 14.91
CA ASN A 63 -1.68 13.52 15.72
C ASN A 63 -2.31 13.87 17.08
N TYR A 64 -3.06 12.94 17.64
CA TYR A 64 -3.66 13.05 18.95
C TYR A 64 -3.69 11.71 19.65
N SER A 65 -3.55 11.71 20.98
CA SER A 65 -3.67 10.53 21.82
C SER A 65 -4.21 10.92 23.20
N GLY A 66 -4.77 9.96 23.92
CA GLY A 66 -5.24 10.15 25.27
C GLY A 66 -5.63 8.84 25.93
N ASP A 67 -5.53 8.82 27.26
CA ASP A 67 -5.96 7.71 28.08
C ASP A 67 -7.42 7.87 28.52
N LEU A 68 -8.13 6.77 28.65
CA LEU A 68 -9.51 6.72 29.11
C LEU A 68 -9.55 6.19 30.56
N ASP A 69 -10.57 6.59 31.32
CA ASP A 69 -10.74 6.25 32.74
C ASP A 69 -10.77 4.73 33.02
N ASN A 70 -11.11 3.93 32.03
CA ASN A 70 -11.15 2.47 32.14
C ASN A 70 -9.80 1.79 31.84
N GLY A 71 -8.72 2.56 31.68
CA GLY A 71 -7.38 2.07 31.34
C GLY A 71 -7.17 1.75 29.86
N TRP A 72 -8.12 2.10 28.99
CA TRP A 72 -7.93 2.06 27.53
C TRP A 72 -7.28 3.36 27.06
N SER A 73 -6.76 3.36 25.82
CA SER A 73 -6.25 4.57 25.19
C SER A 73 -6.81 4.75 23.80
N VAL A 74 -6.91 6.00 23.38
CA VAL A 74 -7.27 6.39 22.02
C VAL A 74 -6.12 7.14 21.38
N ALA A 75 -5.83 6.84 20.13
CA ALA A 75 -4.89 7.60 19.30
C ALA A 75 -5.47 7.79 17.91
N GLY A 76 -5.03 8.83 17.24
CA GLY A 76 -5.42 9.02 15.85
C GLY A 76 -4.59 10.10 15.17
N TYR A 77 -4.79 10.19 13.87
CA TYR A 77 -4.13 11.20 13.07
C TYR A 77 -4.97 11.62 11.86
N THR A 78 -4.62 12.77 11.31
CA THR A 78 -5.11 13.23 10.01
C THR A 78 -3.94 13.86 9.26
N THR A 79 -3.68 13.40 8.05
CA THR A 79 -2.62 13.90 7.16
C THR A 79 -3.22 14.74 6.03
N LEU A 80 -2.61 15.88 5.78
CA LEU A 80 -2.96 16.80 4.69
C LEU A 80 -1.83 16.86 3.68
N ASN A 81 -2.18 16.95 2.41
CA ASN A 81 -1.23 17.24 1.32
C ASN A 81 -1.04 18.76 1.10
N ASP A 82 -0.28 19.12 0.08
CA ASP A 82 0.03 20.50 -0.34
C ASP A 82 -1.21 21.33 -0.73
N SER A 83 -2.30 20.69 -1.11
CA SER A 83 -3.60 21.33 -1.40
C SER A 83 -4.53 21.40 -0.19
N PHE A 84 -4.04 21.04 1.02
CA PHE A 84 -4.83 20.90 2.24
C PHE A 84 -5.96 19.87 2.15
N GLY A 85 -5.88 18.97 1.18
CA GLY A 85 -6.76 17.79 1.10
C GLY A 85 -6.34 16.72 2.11
N VAL A 86 -7.32 16.07 2.75
CA VAL A 86 -7.06 14.91 3.61
C VAL A 86 -6.62 13.74 2.73
N THR A 87 -5.42 13.23 2.97
CA THR A 87 -4.88 12.05 2.28
C THR A 87 -5.08 10.78 3.08
N SER A 88 -4.95 10.86 4.40
CA SER A 88 -5.19 9.72 5.28
C SER A 88 -5.66 10.19 6.66
N SER A 89 -6.46 9.36 7.31
CA SER A 89 -6.87 9.56 8.69
C SER A 89 -7.21 8.23 9.33
N ALA A 90 -6.89 8.05 10.60
CA ALA A 90 -7.28 6.88 11.36
C ALA A 90 -7.49 7.20 12.83
N VAL A 91 -8.35 6.41 13.48
CA VAL A 91 -8.56 6.39 14.93
C VAL A 91 -8.36 4.97 15.42
N THR A 92 -7.51 4.79 16.40
CA THR A 92 -7.23 3.53 17.06
C THR A 92 -7.65 3.58 18.52
N LEU A 93 -8.46 2.62 18.93
CA LEU A 93 -8.79 2.35 20.33
C LEU A 93 -7.99 1.14 20.79
N THR A 94 -7.09 1.32 21.75
CA THR A 94 -6.33 0.23 22.39
C THR A 94 -7.01 -0.17 23.70
N MET A 95 -7.32 -1.46 23.82
CA MET A 95 -8.15 -2.01 24.90
C MET A 95 -7.31 -2.84 25.90
N GLY A 96 -6.09 -2.38 26.22
CA GLY A 96 -5.16 -3.10 27.07
C GLY A 96 -4.82 -4.49 26.48
N ASP A 97 -4.95 -5.52 27.27
CA ASP A 97 -4.63 -6.91 26.85
C ASP A 97 -5.63 -7.52 25.86
N MET A 98 -6.67 -6.77 25.48
CA MET A 98 -7.64 -7.22 24.48
C MET A 98 -7.30 -6.81 23.06
N GLY A 99 -6.14 -6.17 22.83
CA GLY A 99 -5.74 -5.70 21.51
C GLY A 99 -6.27 -4.32 21.12
N SER A 100 -6.36 -4.03 19.84
CA SER A 100 -6.79 -2.71 19.37
C SER A 100 -7.75 -2.80 18.20
N ILE A 101 -8.61 -1.78 18.09
CA ILE A 101 -9.52 -1.58 16.97
C ILE A 101 -9.14 -0.27 16.27
N THR A 102 -8.96 -0.32 14.96
CA THR A 102 -8.68 0.86 14.12
C THR A 102 -9.74 1.01 13.05
N SER A 103 -10.13 2.26 12.78
CA SER A 103 -10.96 2.63 11.63
C SER A 103 -10.42 3.91 11.00
N GLY A 104 -10.47 4.00 9.68
CA GLY A 104 -9.90 5.16 8.99
C GLY A 104 -10.14 5.16 7.49
N SER A 105 -9.45 6.06 6.82
CA SER A 105 -9.44 6.22 5.37
C SER A 105 -8.03 6.51 4.87
N GLY A 106 -7.61 5.84 3.81
CA GLY A 106 -6.28 6.00 3.22
C GLY A 106 -5.13 5.62 4.17
N TRP A 107 -5.38 4.74 5.14
CA TRP A 107 -4.39 4.32 6.14
C TRP A 107 -3.79 2.94 5.88
N GLY A 108 -4.22 2.29 4.80
CA GLY A 108 -3.71 1.03 4.33
C GLY A 108 -4.36 -0.23 4.90
N GLY A 109 -5.16 -0.12 5.96
CA GLY A 109 -5.87 -1.28 6.53
C GLY A 109 -4.96 -2.38 7.06
N VAL A 110 -5.47 -3.62 7.03
CA VAL A 110 -4.68 -4.81 7.36
C VAL A 110 -3.68 -5.11 6.23
N SER A 111 -4.06 -4.88 4.98
CA SER A 111 -3.25 -5.21 3.79
C SER A 111 -1.88 -4.53 3.77
N ALA A 112 -1.77 -3.30 4.31
CA ALA A 112 -0.51 -2.56 4.38
C ALA A 112 0.63 -3.25 5.16
N SER A 113 0.31 -4.32 5.88
CA SER A 113 1.32 -5.17 6.55
C SER A 113 1.69 -6.41 5.72
N PHE A 114 1.17 -6.53 4.50
CA PHE A 114 1.32 -7.72 3.67
C PHE A 114 1.48 -7.40 2.16
N ASP A 115 1.24 -6.14 1.75
CA ASP A 115 1.55 -5.65 0.42
C ASP A 115 3.07 -5.47 0.27
N GLU A 116 3.61 -5.69 -0.87
CA GLU A 116 5.04 -5.67 -1.22
C GLU A 116 6.06 -5.67 -0.05
N GLU A 117 6.10 -6.79 0.67
CA GLU A 117 6.92 -6.99 1.86
C GLU A 117 8.38 -7.44 1.57
N ILE A 118 8.80 -7.47 0.29
CA ILE A 118 10.20 -7.70 -0.05
C ILE A 118 11.06 -6.51 0.38
N PRO A 119 12.27 -6.72 0.95
CA PRO A 119 13.13 -5.65 1.44
C PRO A 119 13.50 -4.62 0.37
N HIS A 120 13.35 -3.32 0.68
CA HIS A 120 13.72 -2.21 -0.20
C HIS A 120 14.37 -1.07 0.60
N ALA A 121 15.16 -0.23 -0.08
CA ALA A 121 15.86 0.89 0.56
C ALA A 121 15.06 2.19 0.50
N TYR A 122 14.15 2.34 -0.47
CA TYR A 122 13.39 3.58 -0.66
C TYR A 122 11.90 3.31 -0.93
N GLU A 123 11.55 2.92 -2.14
CA GLU A 123 10.17 2.72 -2.57
C GLU A 123 9.92 1.26 -2.92
N GLN A 124 8.66 0.89 -3.11
CA GLN A 124 8.28 -0.42 -3.62
C GLN A 124 8.91 -0.66 -5.00
N ALA A 125 9.11 -1.92 -5.37
CA ALA A 125 9.86 -2.25 -6.59
C ALA A 125 9.11 -1.83 -7.86
N ASP A 126 7.78 -1.78 -7.84
CA ASP A 126 6.93 -1.37 -8.97
C ASP A 126 6.83 0.16 -9.13
N ASP A 127 7.31 0.94 -8.16
CA ASP A 127 7.40 2.39 -8.32
C ASP A 127 8.28 2.76 -9.51
N GLY A 128 7.70 3.61 -10.35
CA GLY A 128 8.35 4.01 -11.59
C GLY A 128 8.07 3.11 -12.79
N SER A 129 7.48 1.93 -12.63
CA SER A 129 7.01 1.13 -13.77
C SER A 129 5.83 1.80 -14.47
N GLY A 130 4.98 2.48 -13.72
CA GLY A 130 3.71 3.04 -14.17
C GLY A 130 2.56 2.03 -14.14
N THR A 131 2.80 0.84 -13.58
CA THR A 131 1.80 -0.23 -13.39
C THR A 131 2.00 -0.81 -12.01
N SER A 132 0.99 -0.70 -11.15
CA SER A 132 1.00 -1.36 -9.85
C SER A 132 0.82 -2.86 -10.02
N THR A 133 1.61 -3.63 -9.30
CA THR A 133 1.56 -5.09 -9.31
C THR A 133 0.43 -5.63 -8.43
N SER A 134 0.06 -6.88 -8.61
CA SER A 134 -0.87 -7.57 -7.71
C SER A 134 -0.31 -7.66 -6.29
N MET A 135 1.00 -7.67 -6.13
CA MET A 135 1.69 -7.66 -4.86
C MET A 135 1.37 -6.41 -4.03
N ASN A 136 1.33 -5.25 -4.68
CA ASN A 136 1.01 -3.95 -4.07
C ASN A 136 -0.50 -3.72 -3.86
N LEU A 137 -1.35 -4.41 -4.62
CA LEU A 137 -2.79 -4.14 -4.62
C LEU A 137 -3.65 -5.12 -3.83
N ILE A 138 -3.05 -6.15 -3.19
CA ILE A 138 -3.79 -7.09 -2.35
C ILE A 138 -4.57 -6.35 -1.26
N GLY A 139 -5.85 -6.68 -1.10
CA GLY A 139 -6.72 -6.15 -0.04
C GLY A 139 -6.95 -4.64 -0.04
N SER A 140 -6.39 -3.88 -0.99
CA SER A 140 -6.44 -2.42 -1.04
C SER A 140 -7.85 -1.81 -1.05
N LYS A 141 -8.87 -2.62 -1.34
CA LYS A 141 -10.28 -2.20 -1.36
C LYS A 141 -10.98 -2.37 -0.01
N ASN A 142 -10.34 -3.02 0.95
CA ASN A 142 -10.88 -3.25 2.29
C ASN A 142 -10.37 -2.24 3.32
N ASP A 143 -9.48 -1.35 2.96
CA ASP A 143 -8.76 -0.42 3.83
C ASP A 143 -9.54 0.86 4.20
N ASN A 144 -10.66 1.12 3.52
CA ASN A 144 -11.43 2.35 3.72
C ASN A 144 -12.79 2.10 4.39
N GLY A 145 -13.05 2.80 5.51
CA GLY A 145 -14.36 2.78 6.17
C GLY A 145 -14.70 1.45 6.85
N GLY A 146 -13.68 0.64 7.14
CA GLY A 146 -13.79 -0.63 7.83
C GLY A 146 -13.47 -0.54 9.32
N ILE A 147 -13.65 -1.66 10.01
CA ILE A 147 -13.19 -1.91 11.36
C ILE A 147 -12.11 -2.99 11.28
N HIS A 148 -10.93 -2.68 11.79
CA HIS A 148 -9.77 -3.56 11.79
C HIS A 148 -9.37 -3.85 13.24
N TYR A 149 -9.29 -5.11 13.57
CA TYR A 149 -8.87 -5.58 14.89
C TYR A 149 -7.48 -6.19 14.80
N LYS A 150 -6.58 -5.74 15.67
CA LYS A 150 -5.29 -6.34 15.91
C LYS A 150 -5.29 -7.01 17.27
N ALA A 151 -5.13 -8.33 17.27
CA ALA A 151 -5.08 -9.12 18.49
C ALA A 151 -3.79 -8.81 19.29
N PRO A 152 -3.78 -9.07 20.61
CA PRO A 152 -2.55 -9.08 21.37
C PRO A 152 -1.55 -10.04 20.74
N VAL A 153 -0.29 -9.66 20.72
CA VAL A 153 0.77 -10.52 20.21
C VAL A 153 0.98 -11.70 21.17
N VAL A 154 1.24 -12.87 20.61
CA VAL A 154 1.56 -14.08 21.37
C VAL A 154 3.05 -14.38 21.21
N GLU A 155 3.76 -14.46 22.32
CA GLU A 155 5.18 -14.85 22.33
C GLU A 155 5.29 -16.34 22.67
N MET A 156 5.97 -17.12 21.84
CA MET A 156 6.14 -18.54 22.01
C MET A 156 7.45 -19.03 21.38
N ALA A 157 8.28 -19.67 22.18
CA ALA A 157 9.51 -20.33 21.70
C ALA A 157 10.45 -19.44 20.85
N GLY A 158 10.62 -18.18 21.22
CA GLY A 158 11.43 -17.22 20.48
C GLY A 158 10.75 -16.65 19.22
N ALA A 159 9.47 -16.91 19.06
CA ALA A 159 8.66 -16.31 17.99
C ALA A 159 7.57 -15.41 18.56
N THR A 160 7.31 -14.31 17.87
CA THR A 160 6.19 -13.40 18.10
C THR A 160 5.16 -13.62 16.99
N VAL A 161 3.92 -13.91 17.37
CA VAL A 161 2.80 -14.13 16.45
C VAL A 161 1.82 -12.96 16.58
N ALA A 162 1.56 -12.26 15.47
CA ALA A 162 0.58 -11.17 15.37
C ALA A 162 -0.56 -11.58 14.43
N LEU A 163 -1.80 -11.41 14.87
CA LEU A 163 -3.01 -11.63 14.08
C LEU A 163 -3.74 -10.31 13.87
N GLN A 164 -4.17 -10.06 12.64
CA GLN A 164 -5.00 -8.93 12.26
C GLN A 164 -6.21 -9.43 11.46
N VAL A 165 -7.37 -8.82 11.68
CA VAL A 165 -8.58 -9.11 10.91
C VAL A 165 -9.33 -7.82 10.62
N GLY A 166 -9.96 -7.71 9.47
CA GLY A 166 -10.71 -6.55 9.05
C GLY A 166 -12.10 -6.91 8.52
N TYR A 167 -13.01 -5.97 8.66
CA TYR A 167 -14.33 -6.02 8.08
C TYR A 167 -14.73 -4.63 7.57
N THR A 168 -15.06 -4.53 6.30
CA THR A 168 -15.50 -3.30 5.64
C THR A 168 -16.93 -3.50 5.15
N PRO A 169 -17.92 -2.79 5.70
CA PRO A 169 -19.33 -2.99 5.34
C PRO A 169 -19.62 -2.71 3.86
N ARG A 170 -18.80 -1.84 3.27
CA ARG A 170 -18.87 -1.47 1.86
C ARG A 170 -17.46 -1.31 1.31
N ALA A 171 -16.91 -2.37 0.76
CA ALA A 171 -15.58 -2.43 0.19
C ALA A 171 -15.56 -1.78 -1.22
N SER A 172 -15.74 -0.47 -1.26
CA SER A 172 -15.66 0.36 -2.46
C SER A 172 -14.71 1.52 -2.18
N ASP A 173 -14.12 2.08 -3.23
CA ASP A 173 -13.18 3.20 -3.11
C ASP A 173 -13.80 4.50 -2.53
N THR A 174 -15.06 4.47 -2.10
CA THR A 174 -15.75 5.66 -1.61
C THR A 174 -15.88 5.60 -0.09
N TYR A 175 -15.06 6.40 0.59
CA TYR A 175 -15.18 6.70 2.00
C TYR A 175 -15.79 8.08 2.20
N THR A 176 -16.67 8.23 3.19
CA THR A 176 -17.19 9.54 3.59
C THR A 176 -16.80 9.83 5.04
N THR A 177 -16.06 10.91 5.26
CA THR A 177 -15.80 11.44 6.60
C THR A 177 -17.08 12.08 7.17
N GLY A 178 -17.35 11.88 8.46
CA GLY A 178 -18.40 12.62 9.16
C GLY A 178 -19.69 11.88 9.44
N GLY A 179 -19.68 10.57 9.41
CA GLY A 179 -20.82 9.74 9.83
C GLY A 179 -21.11 8.59 8.88
N ALA A 180 -21.76 7.56 9.42
CA ALA A 180 -22.18 6.42 8.60
C ALA A 180 -23.19 6.89 7.55
N THR A 181 -22.84 6.75 6.29
CA THR A 181 -23.80 6.94 5.19
C THR A 181 -24.31 5.58 4.73
N THR A 182 -25.61 5.40 4.77
CA THR A 182 -26.26 4.33 4.02
C THR A 182 -26.21 4.72 2.55
N GLY A 183 -25.11 4.43 1.87
CA GLY A 183 -25.02 4.63 0.43
C GLY A 183 -25.88 3.60 -0.31
N VAL A 184 -26.32 3.96 -1.52
CA VAL A 184 -26.93 3.00 -2.44
C VAL A 184 -25.94 1.85 -2.65
N GLU A 185 -26.40 0.62 -2.49
CA GLU A 185 -25.59 -0.56 -2.81
C GLU A 185 -25.08 -0.43 -4.25
N GLY A 186 -23.76 -0.39 -4.37
CA GLY A 186 -23.08 -0.35 -5.66
C GLY A 186 -22.77 -1.76 -6.16
N THR A 187 -21.84 -1.87 -7.06
CA THR A 187 -21.34 -3.17 -7.57
C THR A 187 -20.71 -4.03 -6.47
N TRP A 188 -20.23 -3.41 -5.39
CA TRP A 188 -19.50 -4.04 -4.31
C TRP A 188 -20.27 -4.02 -3.00
N GLY A 189 -20.27 -5.15 -2.30
CA GLY A 189 -20.79 -5.31 -0.95
C GLY A 189 -19.72 -5.21 0.11
N SER A 190 -19.79 -6.06 1.13
CA SER A 190 -18.81 -6.12 2.21
C SER A 190 -17.50 -6.73 1.76
N GLY A 191 -16.41 -6.34 2.43
CA GLY A 191 -15.12 -6.98 2.37
C GLY A 191 -14.69 -7.49 3.73
N GLN A 192 -13.85 -8.51 3.74
CA GLN A 192 -13.23 -9.07 4.92
C GLN A 192 -11.80 -9.48 4.60
N ASP A 193 -10.93 -9.34 5.57
CA ASP A 193 -9.53 -9.71 5.41
C ASP A 193 -8.92 -10.20 6.72
N ALA A 194 -7.86 -10.98 6.60
CA ALA A 194 -7.11 -11.47 7.72
C ALA A 194 -5.65 -11.70 7.36
N GLY A 195 -4.77 -11.46 8.31
CA GLY A 195 -3.35 -11.71 8.15
C GLY A 195 -2.67 -12.14 9.44
N VAL A 196 -1.66 -12.97 9.29
CA VAL A 196 -0.80 -13.45 10.39
C VAL A 196 0.65 -13.17 10.03
N THR A 197 1.37 -12.54 10.95
CA THR A 197 2.82 -12.36 10.87
C THR A 197 3.49 -13.12 12.00
N ILE A 198 4.55 -13.85 11.68
CA ILE A 198 5.40 -14.57 12.64
C ILE A 198 6.82 -14.04 12.49
N THR A 199 7.35 -13.46 13.56
CA THR A 199 8.74 -13.00 13.63
C THR A 199 9.50 -13.83 14.65
N HIS A 200 10.64 -14.37 14.26
CA HIS A 200 11.47 -15.22 15.12
C HIS A 200 12.81 -14.53 15.44
N ASP A 201 13.33 -14.76 16.64
CA ASP A 201 14.59 -14.18 17.13
C ASP A 201 15.81 -14.48 16.26
N SER A 202 15.73 -15.51 15.39
CA SER A 202 16.77 -15.81 14.39
C SER A 202 16.87 -14.78 13.25
N GLY A 203 15.95 -13.82 13.17
CA GLY A 203 15.84 -12.86 12.08
C GLY A 203 14.86 -13.27 10.97
N LEU A 204 14.18 -14.43 11.10
CA LEU A 204 13.15 -14.87 10.15
C LEU A 204 11.82 -14.16 10.44
N THR A 205 11.20 -13.60 9.41
CA THR A 205 9.81 -13.12 9.43
C THR A 205 9.03 -13.82 8.33
N PHE A 206 7.85 -14.32 8.66
CA PHE A 206 6.91 -14.91 7.72
C PHE A 206 5.55 -14.24 7.88
N GLY A 207 4.89 -13.92 6.76
CA GLY A 207 3.54 -13.39 6.73
C GLY A 207 2.65 -14.13 5.75
N ILE A 208 1.37 -14.22 6.08
CA ILE A 208 0.32 -14.73 5.19
C ILE A 208 -0.93 -13.88 5.35
N TYR A 209 -1.57 -13.56 4.25
CA TYR A 209 -2.73 -12.68 4.18
C TYR A 209 -3.75 -13.17 3.15
N GLY A 210 -5.03 -12.91 3.41
CA GLY A 210 -6.11 -13.12 2.45
C GLY A 210 -7.24 -12.12 2.65
N ALA A 211 -7.84 -11.69 1.56
CA ALA A 211 -8.95 -10.76 1.52
C ALA A 211 -10.00 -11.21 0.50
N GLU A 212 -11.25 -11.01 0.83
CA GLU A 212 -12.40 -11.24 -0.04
C GLU A 212 -13.29 -9.99 -0.05
N ARG A 213 -13.85 -9.68 -1.22
CA ARG A 213 -14.81 -8.60 -1.40
C ARG A 213 -16.02 -9.09 -2.20
N SER A 214 -17.19 -9.06 -1.57
CA SER A 214 -18.41 -9.56 -2.20
C SER A 214 -18.93 -8.62 -3.28
N ARG A 215 -19.59 -9.19 -4.29
CA ARG A 215 -20.32 -8.45 -5.31
C ARG A 215 -21.83 -8.49 -5.05
N THR A 216 -22.44 -7.31 -5.04
CA THR A 216 -23.90 -7.18 -4.83
C THR A 216 -24.72 -7.35 -6.12
N LEU A 217 -24.11 -7.07 -7.27
CA LEU A 217 -24.76 -7.25 -8.56
C LEU A 217 -24.33 -8.57 -9.18
N ALA A 218 -25.12 -9.61 -8.97
CA ALA A 218 -24.93 -10.90 -9.60
C ALA A 218 -25.22 -10.81 -11.12
N ALA A 219 -24.19 -10.50 -11.90
CA ALA A 219 -24.20 -10.82 -13.32
C ALA A 219 -23.65 -12.23 -13.50
N ALA A 220 -24.12 -12.98 -14.50
CA ALA A 220 -23.67 -14.36 -14.78
C ALA A 220 -22.14 -14.49 -15.08
N THR A 221 -21.42 -13.38 -15.11
CA THR A 221 -19.99 -13.26 -15.43
C THR A 221 -19.16 -12.73 -14.27
N HIS A 222 -19.72 -12.64 -13.05
CA HIS A 222 -19.07 -12.03 -11.92
C HIS A 222 -19.12 -12.97 -10.72
N SER A 223 -18.00 -13.14 -10.05
CA SER A 223 -17.85 -13.75 -8.73
C SER A 223 -17.33 -12.73 -7.73
N ASP A 224 -17.21 -13.11 -6.48
CA ASP A 224 -16.54 -12.30 -5.48
C ASP A 224 -15.06 -12.12 -5.85
N GLU A 225 -14.48 -11.00 -5.47
CA GLU A 225 -13.06 -10.73 -5.65
C GLU A 225 -12.28 -11.38 -4.50
N PHE A 226 -11.16 -12.00 -4.82
CA PHE A 226 -10.24 -12.55 -3.83
C PHE A 226 -8.82 -12.06 -4.11
N SER A 227 -8.09 -11.71 -3.05
CA SER A 227 -6.65 -11.46 -3.11
C SER A 227 -5.93 -12.04 -1.90
N GLY A 228 -4.66 -12.35 -2.07
CA GLY A 228 -3.87 -12.88 -0.97
C GLY A 228 -2.39 -12.84 -1.27
N SER A 229 -1.58 -12.94 -0.22
CA SER A 229 -0.13 -13.04 -0.34
C SER A 229 0.47 -13.87 0.80
N TRP A 230 1.69 -14.33 0.56
CA TRP A 230 2.57 -14.77 1.62
C TRP A 230 3.99 -14.28 1.33
N TYR A 231 4.75 -14.04 2.38
CA TYR A 231 6.15 -13.64 2.26
C TYR A 231 7.02 -14.28 3.33
N ALA A 232 8.31 -14.33 3.02
CA ALA A 232 9.35 -14.68 3.98
C ALA A 232 10.51 -13.70 3.84
N LYS A 233 10.98 -13.16 4.97
CA LYS A 233 12.16 -12.28 5.07
C LYS A 233 13.15 -12.88 6.04
N TYR A 234 14.44 -12.75 5.74
CA TYR A 234 15.50 -13.19 6.66
C TYR A 234 16.58 -12.11 6.79
N ALA A 235 16.75 -11.61 8.01
CA ALA A 235 17.75 -10.61 8.36
C ALA A 235 19.01 -11.30 8.91
N MET A 236 20.16 -11.02 8.28
CA MET A 236 21.48 -11.56 8.62
C MET A 236 22.47 -10.40 8.84
N GLY A 237 22.47 -9.82 10.05
CA GLY A 237 23.25 -8.64 10.32
C GLY A 237 22.84 -7.45 9.43
N PRO A 238 23.74 -6.90 8.58
CA PRO A 238 23.40 -5.77 7.73
C PRO A 238 22.62 -6.15 6.45
N VAL A 239 22.44 -7.44 6.17
CA VAL A 239 21.77 -7.94 4.95
C VAL A 239 20.39 -8.47 5.31
N THR A 240 19.39 -8.09 4.53
CA THR A 240 18.04 -8.70 4.57
C THR A 240 17.69 -9.21 3.18
N VAL A 241 17.26 -10.46 3.10
CA VAL A 241 16.70 -11.06 1.87
C VAL A 241 15.21 -11.31 2.05
N GLY A 242 14.45 -11.23 0.98
CA GLY A 242 13.01 -11.48 1.02
C GLY A 242 12.49 -12.10 -0.24
N TYR A 243 11.39 -12.82 -0.07
CA TYR A 243 10.60 -13.42 -1.12
C TYR A 243 9.12 -13.26 -0.80
N GLN A 244 8.31 -12.95 -1.82
CA GLN A 244 6.86 -12.84 -1.70
C GLN A 244 6.18 -13.40 -2.94
N GLN A 245 5.03 -14.02 -2.72
CA GLN A 245 4.06 -14.33 -3.78
C GLN A 245 2.72 -13.69 -3.44
N SER A 246 2.03 -13.21 -4.47
CA SER A 246 0.66 -12.72 -4.36
C SER A 246 -0.23 -13.28 -5.46
N TYR A 247 -1.53 -13.30 -5.16
CA TYR A 247 -2.58 -13.75 -6.05
C TYR A 247 -3.73 -12.75 -5.99
N TYR A 248 -4.28 -12.38 -7.14
CA TYR A 248 -5.39 -11.47 -7.22
C TYR A 248 -6.37 -11.94 -8.30
N ASP A 249 -7.53 -12.42 -7.88
CA ASP A 249 -8.67 -12.72 -8.75
C ASP A 249 -9.67 -11.56 -8.68
N THR A 250 -9.85 -10.87 -9.79
CA THR A 250 -10.77 -9.74 -9.87
C THR A 250 -12.24 -10.14 -9.79
N GLY A 251 -12.56 -11.43 -9.82
CA GLY A 251 -13.92 -11.94 -9.89
C GLY A 251 -14.66 -11.58 -11.18
N LEU A 252 -13.94 -11.08 -12.18
CA LEU A 252 -14.48 -10.67 -13.47
C LEU A 252 -14.02 -11.63 -14.56
N ALA A 253 -14.96 -12.41 -15.10
CA ALA A 253 -14.76 -13.14 -16.34
C ALA A 253 -15.36 -12.32 -17.49
N SER A 254 -14.55 -11.52 -18.16
CA SER A 254 -14.98 -10.80 -19.37
C SER A 254 -14.42 -11.46 -20.61
N ALA A 255 -15.05 -11.19 -21.76
CA ALA A 255 -14.52 -11.57 -23.06
C ALA A 255 -13.09 -11.02 -23.19
N GLN A 256 -12.13 -11.89 -23.45
CA GLN A 256 -10.72 -11.53 -23.48
C GLN A 256 -10.45 -10.56 -24.63
N THR A 257 -9.85 -9.43 -24.28
CA THR A 257 -9.25 -8.54 -25.27
C THR A 257 -7.87 -9.07 -25.68
N ALA A 258 -7.43 -8.72 -26.87
CA ALA A 258 -6.11 -9.12 -27.35
C ALA A 258 -5.00 -8.76 -26.35
N ALA A 259 -3.94 -9.54 -26.32
CA ALA A 259 -2.75 -9.32 -25.48
C ALA A 259 -2.04 -7.97 -25.73
N THR A 260 -2.46 -7.23 -26.75
CA THR A 260 -2.00 -5.86 -27.07
C THR A 260 -2.76 -4.76 -26.35
N SER A 261 -3.84 -5.09 -25.62
CA SER A 261 -4.64 -4.11 -24.86
C SER A 261 -4.13 -4.04 -23.43
N ALA A 262 -4.03 -2.82 -22.89
CA ALA A 262 -3.66 -2.58 -21.50
C ALA A 262 -4.63 -3.25 -20.53
N LYS A 263 -4.08 -3.84 -19.48
CA LYS A 263 -4.82 -4.37 -18.33
C LYS A 263 -4.50 -3.50 -17.12
N THR A 264 -5.50 -3.18 -16.36
CA THR A 264 -5.35 -2.38 -15.14
C THR A 264 -5.97 -3.13 -13.99
N LEU A 265 -5.14 -3.54 -13.06
CA LEU A 265 -5.57 -4.18 -11.84
C LEU A 265 -6.37 -3.20 -10.98
N GLY A 266 -7.40 -3.68 -10.34
CA GLY A 266 -8.13 -2.97 -9.29
C GLY A 266 -9.32 -2.10 -9.71
N THR A 267 -9.42 -1.62 -10.94
CA THR A 267 -10.55 -0.75 -11.36
C THR A 267 -11.41 -1.31 -12.48
N THR A 268 -10.80 -1.81 -13.52
CA THR A 268 -11.49 -2.32 -14.72
C THR A 268 -10.90 -3.64 -15.23
N GLY A 269 -9.87 -4.14 -14.54
CA GLY A 269 -9.22 -5.39 -14.90
C GLY A 269 -10.15 -6.59 -14.72
N SER A 270 -10.07 -7.54 -15.63
CA SER A 270 -10.68 -8.86 -15.53
C SER A 270 -9.58 -9.92 -15.55
N GLY A 271 -9.84 -11.07 -14.95
CA GLY A 271 -8.90 -12.18 -14.91
C GLY A 271 -8.11 -12.25 -13.60
N ILE A 272 -7.07 -13.02 -13.63
CA ILE A 272 -6.23 -13.35 -12.49
C ILE A 272 -4.85 -12.74 -12.68
N PHE A 273 -4.24 -12.30 -11.59
CA PHE A 273 -2.88 -11.79 -11.56
C PHE A 273 -2.10 -12.57 -10.50
N GLU A 274 -0.89 -12.98 -10.83
CA GLU A 274 -0.01 -13.76 -9.96
C GLU A 274 1.37 -13.12 -9.97
N ALA A 275 1.79 -12.55 -8.83
CA ALA A 275 3.10 -11.95 -8.70
C ALA A 275 4.04 -12.79 -7.85
N GLU A 276 5.30 -12.77 -8.25
CA GLU A 276 6.42 -13.30 -7.49
C GLU A 276 7.53 -12.24 -7.43
N GLY A 277 8.05 -11.98 -6.23
CA GLY A 277 9.09 -11.00 -6.02
C GLY A 277 10.16 -11.49 -5.08
N TYR A 278 11.40 -11.10 -5.34
CA TYR A 278 12.51 -11.30 -4.43
C TYR A 278 13.43 -10.09 -4.38
N SER A 279 14.01 -9.86 -3.24
CA SER A 279 14.93 -8.76 -3.07
C SER A 279 16.04 -9.05 -2.06
N ILE A 280 17.05 -8.22 -2.14
CA ILE A 280 18.12 -8.10 -1.16
C ILE A 280 18.30 -6.63 -0.81
N ALA A 281 18.32 -6.32 0.49
CA ALA A 281 18.69 -5.01 1.02
C ALA A 281 19.95 -5.13 1.88
N PHE A 282 20.80 -4.11 1.83
CA PHE A 282 22.05 -4.06 2.55
C PHE A 282 22.23 -2.69 3.21
N ASN A 283 22.32 -2.68 4.54
CA ASN A 283 22.72 -1.51 5.33
C ASN A 283 24.24 -1.38 5.29
N VAL A 284 24.75 -0.49 4.45
CA VAL A 284 26.19 -0.24 4.29
C VAL A 284 26.78 0.32 5.59
N ASN A 285 26.02 1.19 6.24
CA ASN A 285 26.25 1.74 7.58
C ASN A 285 24.92 2.25 8.16
N ASP A 286 24.97 2.95 9.30
CA ASP A 286 23.77 3.46 9.99
C ASP A 286 22.98 4.50 9.17
N ASP A 287 23.60 5.16 8.20
CA ASP A 287 23.01 6.23 7.41
C ASP A 287 22.68 5.80 5.96
N LEU A 288 23.33 4.77 5.42
CA LEU A 288 23.24 4.36 4.02
C LEU A 288 22.74 2.94 3.86
N SER A 289 21.63 2.79 3.13
CA SER A 289 21.11 1.51 2.68
C SER A 289 21.01 1.44 1.16
N VAL A 290 21.15 0.25 0.61
CA VAL A 290 20.97 -0.06 -0.81
C VAL A 290 20.14 -1.32 -0.97
N SER A 291 19.38 -1.45 -2.07
CA SER A 291 18.63 -2.66 -2.36
C SER A 291 18.56 -2.97 -3.85
N TYR A 292 18.31 -4.23 -4.14
CA TYR A 292 17.93 -4.72 -5.46
C TYR A 292 16.71 -5.61 -5.32
N ALA A 293 15.72 -5.39 -6.20
CA ALA A 293 14.51 -6.19 -6.27
C ALA A 293 14.23 -6.62 -7.70
N LYS A 294 13.63 -7.81 -7.84
CA LYS A 294 12.97 -8.26 -9.07
C LYS A 294 11.57 -8.73 -8.74
N VAL A 295 10.60 -8.27 -9.53
CA VAL A 295 9.20 -8.69 -9.47
C VAL A 295 8.76 -9.12 -10.85
N GLU A 296 8.05 -10.23 -10.94
CA GLU A 296 7.34 -10.70 -12.12
C GLU A 296 5.86 -10.84 -11.74
N ASP A 297 4.98 -10.12 -12.43
CA ASP A 297 3.54 -10.20 -12.21
C ASP A 297 2.85 -10.63 -13.50
N THR A 298 2.28 -11.82 -13.48
CA THR A 298 1.68 -12.46 -14.64
C THR A 298 0.17 -12.24 -14.65
N TYR A 299 -0.31 -11.62 -15.72
CA TYR A 299 -1.73 -11.58 -16.03
C TYR A 299 -2.14 -12.88 -16.70
N ASP A 300 -2.98 -13.66 -16.01
CA ASP A 300 -3.65 -14.83 -16.55
C ASP A 300 -5.02 -14.43 -17.10
N ALA A 301 -5.07 -14.36 -18.42
CA ALA A 301 -6.27 -14.01 -19.16
C ALA A 301 -7.25 -15.18 -19.19
N GLN A 302 -8.26 -15.12 -18.35
CA GLN A 302 -9.30 -16.13 -18.28
C GLN A 302 -10.13 -16.17 -19.56
N ALA A 303 -10.62 -17.36 -19.96
CA ALA A 303 -11.57 -17.52 -21.06
C ALA A 303 -12.85 -16.72 -20.76
N GLY A 304 -13.40 -16.05 -21.76
CA GLY A 304 -14.67 -15.34 -21.63
C GLY A 304 -15.80 -16.29 -21.23
N TRP A 305 -16.69 -15.84 -20.33
CA TRP A 305 -17.84 -16.60 -19.87
C TRP A 305 -19.12 -15.79 -20.02
N SER A 306 -20.16 -16.36 -20.55
CA SER A 306 -21.49 -15.73 -20.61
C SER A 306 -22.59 -16.79 -20.56
N SER A 307 -23.60 -16.55 -19.71
CA SER A 307 -24.79 -17.41 -19.60
C SER A 307 -24.51 -18.90 -19.34
N GLY A 308 -23.46 -19.19 -18.57
CA GLY A 308 -23.09 -20.57 -18.25
C GLY A 308 -22.23 -21.29 -19.31
N ALA A 309 -21.71 -20.57 -20.29
CA ALA A 309 -20.86 -21.14 -21.34
C ALA A 309 -19.59 -20.30 -21.58
N VAL A 310 -18.50 -20.97 -21.96
CA VAL A 310 -17.27 -20.30 -22.42
C VAL A 310 -17.56 -19.62 -23.76
N THR A 311 -17.26 -18.33 -23.88
CA THR A 311 -17.58 -17.50 -25.03
C THR A 311 -16.38 -17.11 -25.91
N GLY A 312 -15.19 -17.54 -25.56
CA GLY A 312 -13.99 -17.26 -26.33
C GLY A 312 -12.78 -18.05 -25.83
N ASP A 313 -11.76 -18.11 -26.65
CA ASP A 313 -10.50 -18.75 -26.29
C ASP A 313 -9.72 -17.86 -25.30
N LYS A 314 -9.00 -18.50 -24.36
CA LYS A 314 -8.02 -17.84 -23.51
C LYS A 314 -6.90 -17.27 -24.39
N VAL A 315 -6.57 -15.98 -24.24
CA VAL A 315 -5.36 -15.40 -24.83
C VAL A 315 -4.14 -15.81 -24.00
N ALA A 316 -2.96 -15.69 -24.60
CA ALA A 316 -1.71 -16.02 -23.89
C ALA A 316 -1.50 -15.10 -22.68
N ASP A 317 -0.97 -15.66 -21.62
CA ASP A 317 -0.58 -14.93 -20.43
C ASP A 317 0.51 -13.90 -20.75
N VAL A 318 0.54 -12.81 -20.01
CA VAL A 318 1.55 -11.75 -20.17
C VAL A 318 2.14 -11.40 -18.81
N SER A 319 3.46 -11.53 -18.69
CA SER A 319 4.19 -11.12 -17.50
C SER A 319 4.70 -9.69 -17.65
N LEU A 320 4.44 -8.89 -16.62
CA LEU A 320 5.10 -7.62 -16.33
C LEU A 320 6.36 -7.93 -15.53
N ASP A 321 7.53 -7.67 -16.12
CA ASP A 321 8.83 -7.87 -15.47
C ASP A 321 9.35 -6.53 -14.93
N ILE A 322 9.76 -6.48 -13.66
CA ILE A 322 10.28 -5.28 -13.01
C ILE A 322 11.62 -5.59 -12.34
N LYS A 323 12.57 -4.67 -12.47
CA LYS A 323 13.84 -4.65 -11.73
C LYS A 323 14.05 -3.27 -11.15
N SER A 324 14.37 -3.20 -9.85
CA SER A 324 14.61 -1.94 -9.16
C SER A 324 15.93 -1.99 -8.38
N ILE A 325 16.76 -0.96 -8.57
CA ILE A 325 17.95 -0.71 -7.75
C ILE A 325 17.70 0.59 -7.00
N GLN A 326 17.93 0.59 -5.70
CA GLN A 326 17.61 1.72 -4.83
C GLN A 326 18.74 2.03 -3.86
N ALA A 327 18.80 3.28 -3.44
CA ALA A 327 19.64 3.72 -2.34
C ALA A 327 18.95 4.81 -1.52
N ALA A 328 19.19 4.81 -0.21
CA ALA A 328 18.74 5.84 0.70
C ALA A 328 19.87 6.24 1.65
N TYR A 329 20.08 7.54 1.80
CA TYR A 329 21.04 8.14 2.71
C TYR A 329 20.35 9.13 3.64
N SER A 330 20.49 8.94 4.95
CA SER A 330 19.87 9.77 5.99
C SER A 330 20.89 10.69 6.65
N MET A 331 20.51 11.95 6.89
CA MET A 331 21.34 12.98 7.55
C MET A 331 20.51 13.72 8.59
N GLY A 332 20.24 13.09 9.72
CA GLY A 332 19.34 13.64 10.73
C GLY A 332 17.91 13.81 10.21
N SER A 333 17.41 15.05 10.13
CA SER A 333 16.07 15.33 9.58
C SER A 333 16.00 15.41 8.04
N MET A 334 17.12 15.21 7.35
CA MET A 334 17.21 15.20 5.89
C MET A 334 17.49 13.79 5.38
N SER A 335 16.98 13.47 4.20
CA SER A 335 17.29 12.23 3.48
C SER A 335 17.46 12.48 1.99
N VAL A 336 18.39 11.77 1.37
CA VAL A 336 18.53 11.70 -0.08
C VAL A 336 18.26 10.26 -0.48
N LYS A 337 17.30 10.06 -1.36
CA LYS A 337 16.87 8.74 -1.80
C LYS A 337 16.88 8.68 -3.32
N MET A 338 17.11 7.51 -3.88
CA MET A 338 17.10 7.31 -5.32
C MET A 338 16.67 5.91 -5.69
N TYR A 339 16.06 5.79 -6.85
CA TYR A 339 15.85 4.51 -7.51
C TYR A 339 16.07 4.58 -9.03
N ARG A 340 16.37 3.42 -9.59
CA ARG A 340 16.26 3.12 -11.01
C ARG A 340 15.41 1.87 -11.15
N THR A 341 14.23 2.03 -11.77
CA THR A 341 13.32 0.93 -12.10
C THR A 341 13.32 0.72 -13.61
N GLU A 342 13.45 -0.53 -14.01
CA GLU A 342 13.28 -1.00 -15.39
C GLU A 342 12.10 -1.97 -15.41
N SER A 343 11.18 -1.81 -16.37
CA SER A 343 10.02 -2.66 -16.51
C SER A 343 9.76 -3.00 -17.97
N ASP A 344 9.36 -4.25 -18.21
CA ASP A 344 8.96 -4.76 -19.51
C ASP A 344 7.48 -5.14 -19.49
N ASN A 345 6.79 -4.98 -20.62
CA ASN A 345 5.35 -5.28 -20.78
C ASN A 345 4.42 -4.50 -19.84
N ASN A 346 4.71 -3.22 -19.60
CA ASN A 346 3.86 -2.36 -18.76
C ASN A 346 2.38 -2.48 -19.13
N SER A 347 1.52 -2.45 -18.11
CA SER A 347 0.08 -2.68 -18.22
C SER A 347 -0.26 -4.04 -18.85
N TYR A 348 0.63 -5.02 -18.71
CA TYR A 348 0.49 -6.39 -19.23
C TYR A 348 0.20 -6.42 -20.73
N ILE A 349 0.87 -5.55 -21.49
CA ILE A 349 0.79 -5.53 -22.95
C ILE A 349 1.93 -6.37 -23.51
N SER A 350 1.61 -7.42 -24.23
CA SER A 350 2.61 -8.26 -24.89
C SER A 350 3.41 -7.44 -25.91
N ASN A 351 4.74 -7.50 -25.81
CA ASN A 351 5.67 -6.68 -26.59
C ASN A 351 5.47 -5.16 -26.40
N GLY A 352 4.99 -4.74 -25.23
CA GLY A 352 4.76 -3.34 -24.87
C GLY A 352 6.02 -2.47 -24.75
N GLY A 353 7.20 -3.09 -24.95
CA GLY A 353 8.49 -2.42 -24.83
C GLY A 353 8.95 -2.30 -23.37
N SER A 354 10.16 -1.77 -23.20
CA SER A 354 10.80 -1.56 -21.91
C SER A 354 10.71 -0.10 -21.51
N VAL A 355 10.45 0.16 -20.23
CA VAL A 355 10.45 1.50 -19.64
C VAL A 355 11.50 1.55 -18.53
N THR A 356 12.28 2.63 -18.51
CA THR A 356 13.21 2.91 -17.42
C THR A 356 12.83 4.23 -16.76
N LYS A 357 12.64 4.23 -15.45
CA LYS A 357 12.50 5.45 -14.63
C LYS A 357 13.68 5.56 -13.67
N ASN A 358 14.23 6.78 -13.56
CA ASN A 358 15.19 7.13 -12.52
C ASN A 358 14.58 8.27 -11.71
N GLU A 359 14.74 8.22 -10.40
CA GLU A 359 14.29 9.27 -9.49
C GLU A 359 15.36 9.55 -8.44
N ILE A 360 15.51 10.83 -8.09
CA ILE A 360 16.26 11.30 -6.94
C ILE A 360 15.33 12.18 -6.13
N ALA A 361 15.19 11.89 -4.84
CA ALA A 361 14.37 12.63 -3.90
C ALA A 361 15.21 13.18 -2.75
N LEU A 362 14.95 14.43 -2.37
CA LEU A 362 15.42 15.06 -1.15
C LEU A 362 14.22 15.25 -0.23
N GLY A 363 14.24 14.62 0.93
CA GLY A 363 13.21 14.78 1.97
C GLY A 363 13.74 15.53 3.19
N ILE A 364 12.88 16.37 3.78
CA ILE A 364 13.15 17.09 5.02
C ILE A 364 11.93 16.94 5.92
N SER A 365 12.11 16.46 7.16
CA SER A 365 11.06 16.31 8.16
C SER A 365 11.27 17.27 9.36
N PHE A 366 10.18 17.70 9.99
CA PHE A 366 10.19 18.64 11.13
C PHE A 366 9.00 18.43 12.05
#